data_5ecd900da2b795b240332b03dc223da2
#
_entry.id   5ecd900da2b795b240332b03dc223da2
#
_cell.length_a   1.000
_cell.length_b   1.000
_cell.length_c   1.000
_cell.angle_alpha   90.00
_cell.angle_beta   90.00
_cell.angle_gamma   90.00
#
_symmetry.space_group_name_H-M   'P 1'
#
loop_
_entity.id
_entity.type
_entity.pdbx_description
1 polymer ?
#
loop_
_entity_poly.entity_id
_entity_poly.type
_entity_poly.pdbx_seq_one_letter_code
_entity_poly.pdbx_strand_id
1 'polypeptide(L)'
;VVEWMGAMQAQDIRAAKWAVGLRIASPSLTAVQEALDTGRILRLHVMRPTWHYIPGRDIKWMTGLSTKGLLSKFRFYAKHFSLTEEDFLRSKPQIEEVLSGQHLTSQEVLEQLHSKGIALDEPIVKMYLSFGEADGTVCSGIEKNGKHTYALTCESCLLYTSDAADD
;
A
#
# COMPACT_ATOMS: atom_id res chain seq x y z
N VAL A 1 0.84 -2.26 -19.49
CA VAL A 1 1.92 -3.17 -19.08
C VAL A 1 1.55 -3.88 -17.78
N VAL A 2 1.38 -3.15 -16.66
CA VAL A 2 1.06 -3.75 -15.35
C VAL A 2 -0.23 -4.56 -15.44
N GLU A 3 -1.24 -4.02 -16.11
CA GLU A 3 -2.52 -4.67 -16.36
C GLU A 3 -2.38 -5.99 -17.15
N TRP A 4 -1.55 -5.99 -18.20
CA TRP A 4 -1.26 -7.19 -18.98
C TRP A 4 -0.53 -8.27 -18.16
N MET A 5 0.38 -7.84 -17.28
CA MET A 5 1.16 -8.74 -16.41
C MET A 5 0.37 -9.20 -15.18
N GLY A 6 -0.77 -8.56 -14.87
CA GLY A 6 -1.56 -8.75 -13.66
C GLY A 6 -0.86 -8.18 -12.42
N ALA A 7 0.38 -8.59 -12.17
CA ALA A 7 1.22 -8.03 -11.10
C ALA A 7 2.69 -8.07 -11.51
N MET A 8 3.46 -7.06 -11.08
CA MET A 8 4.91 -6.97 -11.32
C MET A 8 5.63 -6.74 -9.99
N GLN A 9 6.68 -7.52 -9.74
CA GLN A 9 7.46 -7.33 -8.52
C GLN A 9 8.04 -5.91 -8.46
N ALA A 10 7.87 -5.23 -7.32
CA ALA A 10 8.25 -3.84 -7.12
C ALA A 10 8.99 -3.64 -5.78
N GLN A 11 9.89 -4.57 -5.42
CA GLN A 11 10.66 -4.49 -4.19
C GLN A 11 11.57 -3.26 -4.18
N ASP A 12 12.27 -3.01 -5.28
CA ASP A 12 12.99 -1.77 -5.53
C ASP A 12 12.11 -0.84 -6.39
N ILE A 13 11.74 0.30 -5.82
CA ILE A 13 10.84 1.27 -6.48
C ILE A 13 11.44 1.78 -7.80
N ARG A 14 12.73 2.10 -7.81
CA ARG A 14 13.38 2.68 -9.01
C ARG A 14 13.46 1.65 -10.12
N ALA A 15 13.94 0.45 -9.79
CA ALA A 15 14.02 -0.66 -10.75
C ALA A 15 12.63 -1.03 -11.30
N ALA A 16 11.60 -1.04 -10.46
CA ALA A 16 10.23 -1.34 -10.87
C ALA A 16 9.67 -0.27 -11.81
N LYS A 17 9.89 1.01 -11.54
CA LYS A 17 9.51 2.10 -12.46
C LYS A 17 10.20 1.96 -13.81
N TRP A 18 11.50 1.67 -13.82
CA TRP A 18 12.25 1.38 -15.05
C TRP A 18 11.67 0.19 -15.79
N ALA A 19 11.38 -0.90 -15.08
CA ALA A 19 10.83 -2.11 -15.69
C ALA A 19 9.50 -1.86 -16.40
N VAL A 20 8.62 -1.03 -15.84
CA VAL A 20 7.38 -0.61 -16.49
C VAL A 20 7.65 0.37 -17.61
N GLY A 21 8.44 1.41 -17.34
CA GLY A 21 8.73 2.50 -18.28
C GLY A 21 9.35 2.05 -19.60
N LEU A 22 10.21 1.01 -19.56
CA LEU A 22 10.82 0.44 -20.78
C LEU A 22 9.85 -0.44 -21.61
N ARG A 23 8.70 -0.83 -21.06
CA ARG A 23 7.74 -1.72 -21.72
C ARG A 23 6.51 -1.01 -22.27
N ILE A 24 6.38 0.28 -22.05
CA ILE A 24 5.32 1.09 -22.67
C ILE A 24 5.74 1.52 -24.06
N ALA A 25 4.77 1.81 -24.94
CA ALA A 25 5.01 2.12 -26.35
C ALA A 25 5.99 3.29 -26.55
N SER A 26 5.89 4.31 -25.69
CA SER A 26 6.86 5.42 -25.63
C SER A 26 7.50 5.41 -24.25
N PRO A 27 8.73 4.92 -24.10
CA PRO A 27 9.39 4.81 -22.80
C PRO A 27 9.39 6.13 -22.01
N SER A 28 8.80 6.13 -20.81
CA SER A 28 8.64 7.32 -20.00
C SER A 28 8.51 6.97 -18.52
N LEU A 29 9.40 7.52 -17.69
CA LEU A 29 9.28 7.43 -16.23
C LEU A 29 8.20 8.36 -15.68
N THR A 30 7.97 9.49 -16.35
CA THR A 30 6.91 10.44 -15.97
C THR A 30 5.53 9.80 -16.10
N ALA A 31 5.27 9.09 -17.19
CA ALA A 31 4.00 8.38 -17.37
C ALA A 31 3.77 7.27 -16.34
N VAL A 32 4.84 6.60 -15.89
CA VAL A 32 4.76 5.61 -14.81
C VAL A 32 4.48 6.29 -13.46
N GLN A 33 5.15 7.42 -13.19
CA GLN A 33 4.90 8.20 -11.97
C GLN A 33 3.46 8.71 -11.93
N GLU A 34 2.96 9.28 -13.01
CA GLU A 34 1.58 9.73 -13.14
C GLU A 34 0.57 8.61 -12.90
N ALA A 35 0.86 7.40 -13.42
CA ALA A 35 0.01 6.25 -13.18
C ALA A 35 -0.01 5.79 -11.70
N LEU A 36 1.10 5.99 -10.98
CA LEU A 36 1.18 5.74 -9.53
C LEU A 36 0.46 6.84 -8.76
N ASP A 37 0.68 8.11 -9.10
CA ASP A 37 0.10 9.26 -8.38
C ASP A 37 -1.42 9.33 -8.55
N THR A 38 -1.93 8.88 -9.70
CA THR A 38 -3.38 8.80 -9.96
C THR A 38 -4.01 7.49 -9.48
N GLY A 39 -3.27 6.58 -8.86
CA GLY A 39 -3.79 5.29 -8.40
C GLY A 39 -4.11 4.27 -9.49
N ARG A 40 -3.83 4.56 -10.77
CA ARG A 40 -3.95 3.57 -11.87
C ARG A 40 -3.06 2.36 -11.65
N ILE A 41 -1.92 2.57 -11.01
CA ILE A 41 -1.02 1.55 -10.51
C ILE A 41 -0.87 1.76 -9.00
N LEU A 42 -1.00 0.69 -8.23
CA LEU A 42 -0.75 0.69 -6.80
C LEU A 42 0.44 -0.20 -6.48
N ARG A 43 1.17 0.14 -5.42
CA ARG A 43 2.30 -0.65 -4.91
C ARG A 43 1.99 -1.16 -3.51
N LEU A 44 1.75 -2.44 -3.37
CA LEU A 44 1.42 -3.06 -2.08
C LEU A 44 1.86 -4.53 -2.02
N HIS A 45 1.68 -5.14 -0.85
CA HIS A 45 1.91 -6.56 -0.67
C HIS A 45 0.73 -7.37 -1.21
N VAL A 46 0.96 -8.16 -2.27
CA VAL A 46 -0.02 -9.13 -2.80
C VAL A 46 0.68 -10.45 -3.12
N MET A 47 -0.05 -11.54 -3.06
CA MET A 47 0.41 -12.92 -3.32
C MET A 47 1.46 -13.41 -2.32
N ARG A 48 2.50 -12.63 -2.07
CA ARG A 48 3.63 -12.90 -1.17
C ARG A 48 3.93 -11.65 -0.36
N PRO A 49 4.66 -11.74 0.78
CA PRO A 49 5.09 -10.56 1.54
C PRO A 49 6.25 -9.84 0.84
N THR A 50 6.06 -9.51 -0.43
CA THR A 50 6.93 -8.70 -1.28
C THR A 50 6.09 -7.68 -2.01
N TRP A 51 6.68 -6.52 -2.26
CA TRP A 51 6.01 -5.44 -2.95
C TRP A 51 5.76 -5.76 -4.43
N HIS A 52 4.55 -5.46 -4.90
CA HIS A 52 4.16 -5.58 -6.29
C HIS A 52 3.48 -4.30 -6.78
N TYR A 53 3.64 -3.99 -8.06
CA TYR A 53 2.74 -3.11 -8.80
C TYR A 53 1.57 -3.93 -9.31
N ILE A 54 0.36 -3.43 -9.06
CA ILE A 54 -0.89 -4.00 -9.56
C ILE A 54 -1.75 -2.90 -10.19
N PRO A 55 -2.70 -3.23 -11.09
CA PRO A 55 -3.70 -2.26 -11.53
C PRO A 55 -4.56 -1.82 -10.34
N GLY A 56 -4.80 -0.52 -10.19
CA GLY A 56 -5.60 -0.01 -9.06
C GLY A 56 -7.01 -0.60 -9.01
N ARG A 57 -7.65 -0.81 -10.17
CA ARG A 57 -8.96 -1.45 -10.28
C ARG A 57 -9.02 -2.88 -9.73
N ASP A 58 -7.89 -3.57 -9.69
CA ASP A 58 -7.79 -4.98 -9.28
C ASP A 58 -7.51 -5.16 -7.78
N ILE A 59 -7.32 -4.06 -7.03
CA ILE A 59 -6.90 -4.13 -5.62
C ILE A 59 -7.82 -5.01 -4.78
N LYS A 60 -9.13 -4.88 -4.91
CA LYS A 60 -10.11 -5.58 -4.05
C LYS A 60 -10.01 -7.10 -4.19
N TRP A 61 -9.97 -7.62 -5.42
CA TRP A 61 -9.90 -9.07 -5.61
C TRP A 61 -8.50 -9.62 -5.36
N MET A 62 -7.44 -8.87 -5.72
CA MET A 62 -6.06 -9.29 -5.48
C MET A 62 -5.71 -9.34 -3.99
N THR A 63 -6.11 -8.33 -3.21
CA THR A 63 -5.97 -8.37 -1.75
C THR A 63 -6.81 -9.49 -1.17
N GLY A 64 -8.08 -9.63 -1.57
CA GLY A 64 -8.96 -10.71 -1.10
C GLY A 64 -8.37 -12.11 -1.27
N LEU A 65 -7.77 -12.40 -2.42
CA LEU A 65 -7.07 -13.69 -2.65
C LEU A 65 -5.80 -13.83 -1.80
N SER A 66 -5.11 -12.72 -1.54
CA SER A 66 -3.80 -12.72 -0.86
C SER A 66 -3.91 -12.67 0.66
N THR A 67 -5.00 -12.12 1.20
CA THR A 67 -5.20 -11.79 2.62
C THR A 67 -4.82 -12.93 3.55
N LYS A 68 -5.38 -14.12 3.35
CA LYS A 68 -5.13 -15.27 4.25
C LYS A 68 -3.64 -15.63 4.33
N GLY A 69 -2.97 -15.67 3.19
CA GLY A 69 -1.54 -15.99 3.10
C GLY A 69 -0.66 -14.91 3.71
N LEU A 70 -0.96 -13.64 3.43
CA LEU A 70 -0.22 -12.49 3.94
C LEU A 70 -0.38 -12.34 5.46
N LEU A 71 -1.60 -12.41 5.98
CA LEU A 71 -1.86 -12.34 7.42
C LEU A 71 -1.14 -13.46 8.18
N SER A 72 -1.12 -14.68 7.63
CA SER A 72 -0.37 -15.78 8.24
C SER A 72 1.13 -15.46 8.33
N LYS A 73 1.71 -14.89 7.29
CA LYS A 73 3.13 -14.48 7.27
C LYS A 73 3.40 -13.34 8.23
N PHE A 74 2.57 -12.31 8.21
CA PHE A 74 2.74 -11.16 9.11
C PHE A 74 2.55 -11.55 10.57
N ARG A 75 1.59 -12.41 10.91
CA ARG A 75 1.46 -12.99 12.26
C ARG A 75 2.72 -13.72 12.71
N PHE A 76 3.40 -14.41 11.80
CA PHE A 76 4.68 -15.04 12.13
C PHE A 76 5.73 -14.00 12.48
N TYR A 77 5.88 -12.92 11.70
CA TYR A 77 6.80 -11.83 12.01
C TYR A 77 6.39 -11.03 13.25
N ALA A 78 5.10 -10.80 13.46
CA ALA A 78 4.57 -10.07 14.62
C ALA A 78 4.98 -10.70 15.97
N LYS A 79 5.19 -12.02 16.01
CA LYS A 79 5.67 -12.71 17.22
C LYS A 79 7.03 -12.22 17.70
N HIS A 80 7.90 -11.75 16.79
CA HIS A 80 9.19 -11.17 17.19
C HIS A 80 9.05 -9.86 17.95
N PHE A 81 7.90 -9.19 17.82
CA PHE A 81 7.56 -7.95 18.53
C PHE A 81 6.55 -8.19 19.65
N SER A 82 6.26 -9.46 19.99
CA SER A 82 5.22 -9.85 20.96
C SER A 82 3.84 -9.27 20.63
N LEU A 83 3.54 -9.01 19.35
CA LEU A 83 2.26 -8.49 18.91
C LEU A 83 1.26 -9.62 18.69
N THR A 84 0.03 -9.37 19.11
CA THR A 84 -1.13 -10.24 18.97
C THR A 84 -2.09 -9.73 17.91
N GLU A 85 -3.08 -10.53 17.54
CA GLU A 85 -4.16 -10.08 16.64
C GLU A 85 -5.02 -8.98 17.27
N GLU A 86 -5.18 -9.00 18.58
CA GLU A 86 -5.90 -7.96 19.32
C GLU A 86 -5.19 -6.60 19.23
N ASP A 87 -3.86 -6.59 19.25
CA ASP A 87 -3.08 -5.36 19.08
C ASP A 87 -3.32 -4.73 17.70
N PHE A 88 -3.46 -5.55 16.64
CA PHE A 88 -3.82 -5.06 15.31
C PHE A 88 -5.23 -4.49 15.26
N LEU A 89 -6.21 -5.22 15.80
CA LEU A 89 -7.59 -4.74 15.83
C LEU A 89 -7.71 -3.43 16.61
N ARG A 90 -6.94 -3.26 17.68
CA ARG A 90 -6.88 -2.03 18.48
C ARG A 90 -6.20 -0.88 17.73
N SER A 91 -5.13 -1.18 16.97
CA SER A 91 -4.38 -0.15 16.22
C SER A 91 -5.09 0.32 14.96
N LYS A 92 -5.95 -0.51 14.37
CA LYS A 92 -6.60 -0.23 13.09
C LYS A 92 -7.34 1.11 13.06
N PRO A 93 -8.24 1.45 14.01
CA PRO A 93 -8.90 2.77 14.02
C PRO A 93 -7.92 3.95 14.12
N GLN A 94 -6.81 3.76 14.82
CA GLN A 94 -5.78 4.78 14.99
C GLN A 94 -5.02 5.03 13.68
N ILE A 95 -4.70 3.97 12.94
CA ILE A 95 -4.08 4.05 11.61
C ILE A 95 -5.04 4.69 10.61
N GLU A 96 -6.32 4.29 10.62
CA GLU A 96 -7.36 4.88 9.76
C GLU A 96 -7.51 6.39 10.03
N GLU A 97 -7.57 6.80 11.29
CA GLU A 97 -7.65 8.21 11.67
C GLU A 97 -6.44 9.02 11.18
N VAL A 98 -5.23 8.48 11.34
CA VAL A 98 -3.99 9.15 10.93
C VAL A 98 -3.88 9.25 9.41
N LEU A 99 -4.33 8.25 8.68
CA LEU A 99 -4.25 8.23 7.21
C LEU A 99 -5.41 8.95 6.52
N SER A 100 -6.49 9.29 7.24
CA SER A 100 -7.68 9.91 6.62
C SER A 100 -7.35 11.22 5.90
N GLY A 101 -7.63 11.28 4.59
CA GLY A 101 -7.33 12.40 3.72
C GLY A 101 -5.84 12.65 3.47
N GLN A 102 -4.96 11.70 3.83
CA GLN A 102 -3.51 11.90 3.79
C GLN A 102 -2.77 10.76 3.10
N HIS A 103 -1.60 11.11 2.55
CA HIS A 103 -0.61 10.16 2.05
C HIS A 103 0.65 10.31 2.88
N LEU A 104 0.94 9.34 3.76
CA LEU A 104 2.00 9.45 4.76
C LEU A 104 3.05 8.34 4.61
N THR A 105 4.31 8.69 4.79
CA THR A 105 5.37 7.70 5.00
C THR A 105 5.20 7.02 6.36
N SER A 106 5.81 5.85 6.57
CA SER A 106 5.76 5.18 7.88
C SER A 106 6.31 6.05 9.02
N GLN A 107 7.27 6.91 8.72
CA GLN A 107 7.84 7.85 9.67
C GLN A 107 6.82 8.96 10.04
N GLU A 108 6.14 9.54 9.06
CA GLU A 108 5.08 10.54 9.30
C GLU A 108 3.91 9.94 10.08
N VAL A 109 3.53 8.67 9.80
CA VAL A 109 2.51 7.95 10.60
C VAL A 109 2.97 7.81 12.04
N LEU A 110 4.23 7.40 12.28
CA LEU A 110 4.81 7.29 13.62
C LEU A 110 4.74 8.61 14.37
N GLU A 111 5.15 9.71 13.73
CA GLU A 111 5.16 11.06 14.31
C GLU A 111 3.74 11.52 14.69
N GLN A 112 2.75 11.25 13.83
CA GLN A 112 1.36 11.58 14.14
C GLN A 112 0.79 10.72 15.27
N LEU A 113 1.10 9.43 15.34
CA LEU A 113 0.71 8.57 16.47
C LEU A 113 1.34 9.07 17.79
N HIS A 114 2.62 9.45 17.77
CA HIS A 114 3.29 10.03 18.93
C HIS A 114 2.64 11.33 19.39
N SER A 115 2.23 12.21 18.46
CA SER A 115 1.53 13.45 18.78
C SER A 115 0.18 13.23 19.46
N LYS A 116 -0.43 12.07 19.23
CA LYS A 116 -1.68 11.62 19.89
C LYS A 116 -1.43 10.86 21.20
N GLY A 117 -0.18 10.78 21.66
CA GLY A 117 0.19 10.07 22.89
C GLY A 117 0.32 8.54 22.73
N ILE A 118 0.34 8.03 21.52
CA ILE A 118 0.48 6.61 21.21
C ILE A 118 1.96 6.32 20.99
N ALA A 119 2.65 5.85 22.01
CA ALA A 119 4.08 5.54 21.97
C ALA A 119 4.31 4.16 21.33
N LEU A 120 4.69 4.16 20.07
CA LEU A 120 5.06 2.97 19.29
C LEU A 120 6.45 3.15 18.67
N ASP A 121 7.11 2.04 18.37
CA ASP A 121 8.38 2.04 17.62
C ASP A 121 8.10 1.89 16.11
N GLU A 122 9.00 2.40 15.28
CA GLU A 122 8.87 2.37 13.82
C GLU A 122 8.64 0.95 13.25
N PRO A 123 9.32 -0.12 13.73
CA PRO A 123 9.05 -1.48 13.26
C PRO A 123 7.61 -1.95 13.53
N ILE A 124 7.02 -1.53 14.66
CA ILE A 124 5.64 -1.86 15.03
C ILE A 124 4.67 -1.14 14.10
N VAL A 125 4.89 0.15 13.85
CA VAL A 125 4.06 0.93 12.89
C VAL A 125 4.12 0.30 11.50
N LYS A 126 5.30 -0.08 11.01
CA LYS A 126 5.45 -0.79 9.72
C LYS A 126 4.69 -2.11 9.70
N MET A 127 4.68 -2.84 10.81
CA MET A 127 3.92 -4.08 10.94
C MET A 127 2.42 -3.80 10.86
N TYR A 128 1.90 -2.79 11.56
CA TYR A 128 0.49 -2.39 11.49
C TYR A 128 0.08 -1.96 10.08
N LEU A 129 0.89 -1.16 9.41
CA LEU A 129 0.65 -0.78 8.01
C LEU A 129 0.62 -2.00 7.08
N SER A 130 1.53 -2.96 7.26
CA SER A 130 1.54 -4.22 6.48
C SER A 130 0.30 -5.07 6.72
N PHE A 131 -0.23 -5.08 7.94
CA PHE A 131 -1.52 -5.73 8.23
C PHE A 131 -2.69 -5.00 7.56
N GLY A 132 -2.69 -3.67 7.59
CA GLY A 132 -3.68 -2.85 6.89
C GLY A 132 -3.66 -3.07 5.37
N GLU A 133 -2.49 -3.29 4.78
CA GLU A 133 -2.38 -3.69 3.37
C GLU A 133 -2.94 -5.10 3.13
N ALA A 134 -2.64 -6.05 4.03
CA ALA A 134 -3.10 -7.43 3.90
C ALA A 134 -4.61 -7.57 4.09
N ASP A 135 -5.24 -6.77 4.94
CA ASP A 135 -6.70 -6.76 5.13
C ASP A 135 -7.44 -5.84 4.15
N GLY A 136 -6.68 -5.08 3.35
CA GLY A 136 -7.23 -4.19 2.31
C GLY A 136 -7.67 -2.81 2.82
N THR A 137 -7.39 -2.44 4.07
CA THR A 137 -7.70 -1.11 4.63
C THR A 137 -6.74 -0.05 4.10
N VAL A 138 -5.47 -0.40 3.96
CA VAL A 138 -4.38 0.49 3.55
C VAL A 138 -3.85 0.10 2.17
N CYS A 139 -3.47 1.06 1.37
CA CYS A 139 -2.75 0.86 0.12
C CYS A 139 -1.60 1.88 -0.03
N SER A 140 -0.86 1.82 -1.15
CA SER A 140 0.12 2.86 -1.47
C SER A 140 -0.56 4.20 -1.72
N GLY A 141 0.01 5.25 -1.18
CA GLY A 141 -0.32 6.63 -1.50
C GLY A 141 0.62 7.24 -2.53
N ILE A 142 0.46 8.55 -2.77
CA ILE A 142 1.33 9.35 -3.63
C ILE A 142 2.73 9.40 -3.03
N GLU A 143 3.73 9.04 -3.84
CA GLU A 143 5.13 9.00 -3.40
C GLU A 143 5.63 10.41 -3.03
N LYS A 144 6.36 10.51 -1.91
CA LYS A 144 6.98 11.76 -1.45
C LYS A 144 8.52 11.65 -1.53
N ASN A 145 9.15 12.44 -2.36
CA ASN A 145 10.61 12.50 -2.49
C ASN A 145 11.27 11.11 -2.67
N GLY A 146 10.69 10.26 -3.47
CA GLY A 146 11.18 8.90 -3.70
C GLY A 146 10.89 7.91 -2.58
N LYS A 147 10.11 8.32 -1.56
CA LYS A 147 9.71 7.46 -0.44
C LYS A 147 8.28 6.95 -0.62
N HIS A 148 8.09 5.69 -0.30
CA HIS A 148 6.77 5.08 -0.25
C HIS A 148 5.89 5.73 0.81
N THR A 149 4.64 5.99 0.47
CA THR A 149 3.60 6.46 1.39
C THR A 149 2.45 5.48 1.44
N TYR A 150 1.65 5.60 2.47
CA TYR A 150 0.43 4.84 2.72
C TYR A 150 -0.78 5.76 2.69
N ALA A 151 -1.92 5.24 2.24
CA ALA A 151 -3.20 5.92 2.20
C ALA A 151 -4.33 4.93 2.49
N LEU A 152 -5.53 5.43 2.76
CA LEU A 152 -6.70 4.57 2.89
C LEU A 152 -7.17 4.07 1.51
N THR A 153 -7.41 2.77 1.42
CA THR A 153 -7.86 2.14 0.17
C THR A 153 -9.20 2.69 -0.30
N CYS A 154 -10.12 2.99 0.62
CA CYS A 154 -11.43 3.54 0.29
C CYS A 154 -11.34 4.94 -0.36
N GLU A 155 -10.35 5.75 0.02
CA GLU A 155 -10.14 7.09 -0.54
C GLU A 155 -9.41 7.02 -1.89
N SER A 156 -8.43 6.13 -2.01
CA SER A 156 -7.64 5.96 -3.24
C SER A 156 -8.42 5.28 -4.37
N CYS A 157 -9.38 4.41 -4.04
CA CYS A 157 -10.21 3.73 -5.03
C CYS A 157 -11.39 4.58 -5.52
N LEU A 158 -11.80 5.62 -4.80
CA LEU A 158 -12.91 6.51 -5.21
C LEU A 158 -12.56 7.33 -6.45
N LEU A 159 -11.29 7.57 -6.73
CA LEU A 159 -10.85 8.21 -7.98
C LEU A 159 -11.15 7.37 -9.23
N TYR A 160 -11.44 6.07 -9.09
CA TYR A 160 -11.72 5.14 -10.19
C TYR A 160 -13.21 4.82 -10.41
N THR A 161 -14.08 5.11 -9.43
CA THR A 161 -15.51 4.80 -9.55
C THR A 161 -16.30 5.93 -10.21
N SER A 162 -15.75 7.15 -10.31
CA SER A 162 -16.40 8.27 -10.98
C SER A 162 -16.28 8.22 -12.51
N ASP A 163 -15.19 7.62 -13.05
CA ASP A 163 -14.99 7.55 -14.52
C ASP A 163 -15.60 6.31 -15.17
N ALA A 164 -16.06 5.33 -14.40
CA ALA A 164 -16.67 4.10 -14.91
C ALA A 164 -18.20 4.19 -15.08
N ALA A 165 -18.80 5.34 -14.80
CA ALA A 165 -20.25 5.54 -14.89
C ALA A 165 -20.69 6.28 -16.18
N ASP A 166 -19.74 6.69 -17.04
CA ASP A 166 -20.02 7.48 -18.26
C ASP A 166 -19.65 6.78 -19.59
N ASP A 167 -19.52 5.44 -19.61
CA ASP A 167 -19.41 4.65 -20.87
C ASP A 167 -20.57 3.67 -21.03
#